data_959802754db354910c92aabc3540207e
#
_entry.id   959802754db354910c92aabc3540207e
#
_cell.length_a   1.000
_cell.length_b   1.000
_cell.length_c   1.000
_cell.angle_alpha   90.00
_cell.angle_beta   90.00
_cell.angle_gamma   90.00
#
_symmetry.space_group_name_H-M   'P 1'
#
loop_
_entity.id
_entity.type
_entity.pdbx_description
1 polymer ?
#
loop_
_entity_poly.entity_id
_entity_poly.type
_entity_poly.pdbx_seq_one_letter_code
_entity_poly.pdbx_strand_id
1 'polypeptide(L)'
;MKVVIPVAGLGTRMLPATKAIPKEMLTLVDKPLIQYVVSECVAAGVKEIVLVTHSSKNAIENHFDTSFELETMLEKRVKRQLLEEVRSICPKDVTIMHVRQGNAKGLGHAVLCARPLVGDAPFAVVLPDVLLTDFSADQRKENLAAMIKRFKETNASQILVEPVSEQDISSYGIVDCEGVQFNPGESAKIKRIVEKPAVEDAPSNLAVVGRYVFSASIWDLLAKTPVGVGDEIQLTDAIDMLIEKETVEAFYQTGGNFDCGDKLGYMQAFVEYGIRHPKLGDEFATFIKKLAKML
;
A
#
# COMPACT_ATOMS: atom_id res chain seq x y z
N MET A 1 -3.73 -15.33 -6.09
CA MET A 1 -4.15 -13.96 -6.45
C MET A 1 -2.90 -13.13 -6.62
N LYS A 2 -2.79 -12.34 -7.67
CA LYS A 2 -1.69 -11.39 -7.88
C LYS A 2 -1.96 -10.08 -7.14
N VAL A 3 -0.90 -9.36 -6.78
CA VAL A 3 -0.98 -8.01 -6.21
C VAL A 3 -0.31 -7.02 -7.15
N VAL A 4 -0.96 -5.89 -7.38
CA VAL A 4 -0.42 -4.74 -8.13
C VAL A 4 -0.02 -3.66 -7.14
N ILE A 5 1.23 -3.20 -7.20
CA ILE A 5 1.75 -2.12 -6.37
C ILE A 5 2.18 -0.97 -7.29
N PRO A 6 1.43 0.14 -7.34
CA PRO A 6 1.78 1.30 -8.15
C PRO A 6 2.91 2.10 -7.49
N VAL A 7 4.11 2.09 -8.07
CA VAL A 7 5.29 2.81 -7.56
C VAL A 7 5.80 3.88 -8.55
N ALA A 8 5.00 4.25 -9.55
CA ALA A 8 5.41 5.20 -10.58
C ALA A 8 5.31 6.69 -10.17
N GLY A 9 4.69 7.00 -9.02
CA GLY A 9 4.46 8.36 -8.55
C GLY A 9 5.75 9.15 -8.28
N LEU A 10 5.73 10.47 -8.49
CA LEU A 10 6.92 11.33 -8.37
C LEU A 10 7.32 11.65 -6.92
N GLY A 11 6.44 11.42 -5.94
CA GLY A 11 6.74 11.65 -4.52
C GLY A 11 6.93 13.12 -4.13
N THR A 12 6.19 14.03 -4.76
CA THR A 12 6.37 15.49 -4.59
C THR A 12 6.13 15.98 -3.16
N ARG A 13 5.26 15.34 -2.39
CA ARG A 13 5.01 15.66 -0.98
C ARG A 13 6.26 15.49 -0.10
N MET A 14 7.18 14.60 -0.49
CA MET A 14 8.42 14.27 0.24
C MET A 14 9.65 15.02 -0.27
N LEU A 15 9.49 16.01 -1.16
CA LEU A 15 10.61 16.86 -1.59
C LEU A 15 11.19 17.65 -0.41
N PRO A 16 12.53 17.90 -0.43
CA PRO A 16 13.52 17.59 -1.46
C PRO A 16 14.10 16.17 -1.44
N ALA A 17 13.81 15.33 -0.41
CA ALA A 17 14.39 14.00 -0.26
C ALA A 17 14.17 13.10 -1.49
N THR A 18 13.01 13.20 -2.11
CA THR A 18 12.60 12.38 -3.26
C THR A 18 13.05 12.90 -4.62
N LYS A 19 13.92 13.94 -4.66
CA LYS A 19 14.47 14.45 -5.93
C LYS A 19 15.26 13.39 -6.70
N ALA A 20 16.01 12.55 -5.99
CA ALA A 20 16.88 11.53 -6.58
C ALA A 20 16.57 10.11 -6.08
N ILE A 21 15.73 9.97 -5.06
CA ILE A 21 15.40 8.68 -4.43
C ILE A 21 13.88 8.49 -4.53
N PRO A 22 13.39 7.34 -5.02
CA PRO A 22 11.97 7.01 -4.94
C PRO A 22 11.45 7.12 -3.51
N LYS A 23 10.25 7.69 -3.31
CA LYS A 23 9.65 7.78 -1.96
C LYS A 23 9.52 6.40 -1.30
N GLU A 24 9.30 5.39 -2.09
CA GLU A 24 9.15 3.99 -1.68
C GLU A 24 10.49 3.39 -1.16
N MET A 25 11.63 4.04 -1.48
CA MET A 25 12.96 3.68 -1.00
C MET A 25 13.41 4.48 0.24
N LEU A 26 12.59 5.38 0.75
CA LEU A 26 12.82 6.00 2.05
C LEU A 26 12.77 4.92 3.13
N THR A 27 13.72 4.93 4.06
CA THR A 27 13.92 3.85 5.02
C THR A 27 13.27 4.15 6.37
N LEU A 28 12.58 3.15 6.93
CA LEU A 28 12.27 3.13 8.36
C LEU A 28 13.31 2.25 9.04
N VAL A 29 14.20 2.88 9.78
CA VAL A 29 15.39 2.29 10.42
C VAL A 29 16.33 1.67 9.36
N ASP A 30 16.18 0.41 9.04
CA ASP A 30 17.08 -0.37 8.18
C ASP A 30 16.41 -0.96 6.92
N LYS A 31 15.10 -0.75 6.74
CA LYS A 31 14.35 -1.29 5.60
C LYS A 31 13.61 -0.18 4.83
N PRO A 32 13.62 -0.19 3.51
CA PRO A 32 12.81 0.76 2.73
C PRO A 32 11.31 0.46 2.87
N LEU A 33 10.47 1.49 2.73
CA LEU A 33 9.01 1.39 2.82
C LEU A 33 8.44 0.27 1.96
N ILE A 34 8.91 0.15 0.72
CA ILE A 34 8.42 -0.87 -0.22
C ILE A 34 8.66 -2.30 0.30
N GLN A 35 9.70 -2.55 1.08
CA GLN A 35 9.96 -3.87 1.64
C GLN A 35 8.91 -4.26 2.68
N TYR A 36 8.44 -3.32 3.52
CA TYR A 36 7.34 -3.58 4.46
C TYR A 36 6.05 -3.93 3.72
N VAL A 37 5.73 -3.17 2.66
CA VAL A 37 4.53 -3.40 1.84
C VAL A 37 4.58 -4.75 1.13
N VAL A 38 5.73 -5.12 0.56
CA VAL A 38 5.92 -6.45 -0.06
C VAL A 38 5.82 -7.54 1.00
N SER A 39 6.39 -7.34 2.20
CA SER A 39 6.31 -8.30 3.31
C SER A 39 4.87 -8.53 3.76
N GLU A 40 4.03 -7.48 3.83
CA GLU A 40 2.58 -7.58 4.07
C GLU A 40 1.90 -8.47 3.03
N CYS A 41 2.17 -8.23 1.75
CA CYS A 41 1.61 -9.05 0.66
C CYS A 41 2.01 -10.52 0.79
N VAL A 42 3.28 -10.78 1.07
CA VAL A 42 3.81 -12.14 1.28
C VAL A 42 3.16 -12.81 2.50
N ALA A 43 3.02 -12.08 3.61
CA ALA A 43 2.34 -12.55 4.82
C ALA A 43 0.87 -12.91 4.54
N ALA A 44 0.19 -12.15 3.68
CA ALA A 44 -1.17 -12.44 3.22
C ALA A 44 -1.26 -13.65 2.25
N GLY A 45 -0.14 -14.32 1.98
CA GLY A 45 -0.09 -15.52 1.12
C GLY A 45 0.05 -15.23 -0.37
N VAL A 46 0.41 -14.00 -0.76
CA VAL A 46 0.65 -13.62 -2.16
C VAL A 46 1.99 -14.17 -2.63
N LYS A 47 2.03 -14.70 -3.86
CA LYS A 47 3.24 -15.26 -4.49
C LYS A 47 3.66 -14.52 -5.77
N GLU A 48 2.79 -13.69 -6.31
CA GLU A 48 3.04 -12.94 -7.54
C GLU A 48 2.70 -11.47 -7.33
N ILE A 49 3.69 -10.61 -7.46
CA ILE A 49 3.59 -9.16 -7.24
C ILE A 49 3.97 -8.44 -8.54
N VAL A 50 3.15 -7.50 -8.96
CA VAL A 50 3.38 -6.64 -10.14
C VAL A 50 3.66 -5.22 -9.65
N LEU A 51 4.89 -4.76 -9.81
CA LEU A 51 5.28 -3.38 -9.55
C LEU A 51 5.04 -2.55 -10.83
N VAL A 52 4.20 -1.52 -10.73
CA VAL A 52 4.01 -0.56 -11.83
C VAL A 52 4.99 0.58 -11.62
N THR A 53 6.09 0.56 -12.39
CA THR A 53 7.24 1.44 -12.19
C THR A 53 7.32 2.58 -13.21
N HIS A 54 8.34 3.41 -13.09
CA HIS A 54 8.73 4.45 -14.05
C HIS A 54 10.26 4.39 -14.25
N SER A 55 10.78 4.98 -15.31
CA SER A 55 12.22 4.96 -15.63
C SER A 55 13.15 5.47 -14.51
N SER A 56 12.63 6.31 -13.61
CA SER A 56 13.36 6.82 -12.44
C SER A 56 13.34 5.90 -11.21
N LYS A 57 12.72 4.72 -11.29
CA LYS A 57 12.45 3.83 -10.16
C LYS A 57 13.35 2.60 -10.08
N ASN A 58 14.47 2.57 -10.82
CA ASN A 58 15.39 1.43 -10.88
C ASN A 58 15.88 0.97 -9.49
N ALA A 59 15.97 1.87 -8.50
CA ALA A 59 16.36 1.51 -7.14
C ALA A 59 15.37 0.53 -6.49
N ILE A 60 14.07 0.61 -6.84
CA ILE A 60 13.05 -0.33 -6.36
C ILE A 60 13.25 -1.70 -7.00
N GLU A 61 13.46 -1.72 -8.32
CA GLU A 61 13.70 -2.95 -9.08
C GLU A 61 14.95 -3.65 -8.54
N ASN A 62 16.07 -2.92 -8.43
CA ASN A 62 17.35 -3.43 -7.92
C ASN A 62 17.27 -3.92 -6.46
N HIS A 63 16.38 -3.36 -5.63
CA HIS A 63 16.24 -3.79 -4.24
C HIS A 63 15.74 -5.23 -4.10
N PHE A 64 14.91 -5.69 -5.03
CA PHE A 64 14.36 -7.04 -5.02
C PHE A 64 15.15 -8.01 -5.91
N ASP A 65 16.10 -7.54 -6.70
CA ASP A 65 16.96 -8.36 -7.52
C ASP A 65 18.14 -8.94 -6.73
N THR A 66 18.71 -10.04 -7.23
CA THR A 66 19.92 -10.63 -6.66
C THR A 66 21.12 -9.72 -6.86
N SER A 67 21.78 -9.33 -5.78
CA SER A 67 23.05 -8.61 -5.82
C SER A 67 24.23 -9.58 -5.74
N PHE A 68 24.61 -10.15 -6.88
CA PHE A 68 25.62 -11.20 -6.96
C PHE A 68 26.96 -10.78 -6.32
N GLU A 69 27.42 -9.56 -6.54
CA GLU A 69 28.69 -9.07 -5.97
C GLU A 69 28.63 -8.97 -4.44
N LEU A 70 27.55 -8.38 -3.91
CA LEU A 70 27.33 -8.24 -2.47
C LEU A 70 27.22 -9.60 -1.81
N GLU A 71 26.38 -10.49 -2.34
CA GLU A 71 26.16 -11.81 -1.77
C GLU A 71 27.44 -12.64 -1.78
N THR A 72 28.20 -12.63 -2.88
CA THR A 72 29.49 -13.32 -2.98
C THR A 72 30.50 -12.78 -1.97
N MET A 73 30.51 -11.45 -1.77
CA MET A 73 31.41 -10.83 -0.78
C MET A 73 31.03 -11.22 0.65
N LEU A 74 29.72 -11.24 0.98
CA LEU A 74 29.25 -11.65 2.31
C LEU A 74 29.55 -13.11 2.58
N GLU A 75 29.39 -13.97 1.58
CA GLU A 75 29.70 -15.40 1.65
C GLU A 75 31.19 -15.63 1.91
N LYS A 76 32.08 -14.99 1.12
CA LYS A 76 33.53 -15.06 1.30
C LYS A 76 34.00 -14.57 2.67
N ARG A 77 33.34 -13.53 3.21
CA ARG A 77 33.64 -12.97 4.55
C ARG A 77 32.96 -13.71 5.68
N VAL A 78 32.25 -14.81 5.42
CA VAL A 78 31.52 -15.62 6.40
C VAL A 78 30.49 -14.81 7.20
N LYS A 79 29.89 -13.78 6.59
CA LYS A 79 28.83 -12.93 7.17
C LYS A 79 27.46 -13.55 6.96
N ARG A 80 27.24 -14.74 7.49
CA ARG A 80 26.05 -15.58 7.22
C ARG A 80 24.73 -14.86 7.57
N GLN A 81 24.66 -14.19 8.70
CA GLN A 81 23.43 -13.50 9.12
C GLN A 81 23.05 -12.38 8.14
N LEU A 82 24.02 -11.53 7.75
CA LEU A 82 23.77 -10.47 6.76
C LEU A 82 23.39 -11.03 5.37
N LEU A 83 23.99 -12.16 4.99
CA LEU A 83 23.66 -12.84 3.74
C LEU A 83 22.23 -13.36 3.76
N GLU A 84 21.80 -13.95 4.89
CA GLU A 84 20.41 -14.40 5.07
C GLU A 84 19.43 -13.22 5.08
N GLU A 85 19.77 -12.12 5.75
CA GLU A 85 18.98 -10.89 5.76
C GLU A 85 18.79 -10.35 4.33
N VAL A 86 19.85 -10.28 3.51
CA VAL A 86 19.76 -9.84 2.10
C VAL A 86 18.93 -10.81 1.26
N ARG A 87 19.16 -12.11 1.37
CA ARG A 87 18.42 -13.13 0.61
C ARG A 87 16.94 -13.23 1.00
N SER A 88 16.59 -12.80 2.20
CA SER A 88 15.19 -12.80 2.68
C SER A 88 14.36 -11.62 2.19
N ILE A 89 14.98 -10.60 1.54
CA ILE A 89 14.25 -9.44 0.99
C ILE A 89 13.17 -9.90 0.00
N CYS A 90 13.51 -10.83 -0.88
CA CYS A 90 12.56 -11.49 -1.77
C CYS A 90 12.56 -13.01 -1.49
N PRO A 91 11.51 -13.59 -0.88
CA PRO A 91 11.42 -15.03 -0.66
C PRO A 91 11.47 -15.80 -1.98
N LYS A 92 12.13 -16.95 -1.99
CA LYS A 92 12.38 -17.78 -3.21
C LYS A 92 11.11 -18.22 -3.94
N ASP A 93 9.99 -18.28 -3.24
CA ASP A 93 8.69 -18.69 -3.77
C ASP A 93 7.79 -17.51 -4.16
N VAL A 94 8.34 -16.30 -4.15
CA VAL A 94 7.68 -15.06 -4.58
C VAL A 94 8.29 -14.57 -5.89
N THR A 95 7.44 -14.26 -6.86
CA THR A 95 7.85 -13.66 -8.13
C THR A 95 7.45 -12.19 -8.17
N ILE A 96 8.42 -11.32 -8.38
CA ILE A 96 8.19 -9.89 -8.58
C ILE A 96 8.35 -9.58 -10.07
N MET A 97 7.31 -9.02 -10.66
CA MET A 97 7.25 -8.62 -12.07
C MET A 97 7.19 -7.10 -12.17
N HIS A 98 7.70 -6.55 -13.23
CA HIS A 98 7.74 -5.11 -13.45
C HIS A 98 7.03 -4.74 -14.76
N VAL A 99 6.21 -3.69 -14.71
CA VAL A 99 5.64 -3.03 -15.88
C VAL A 99 5.78 -1.53 -15.73
N ARG A 100 5.98 -0.81 -16.82
CA ARG A 100 6.16 0.65 -16.77
C ARG A 100 4.87 1.39 -17.08
N GLN A 101 4.58 2.39 -16.23
CA GLN A 101 3.68 3.47 -16.57
C GLN A 101 4.50 4.52 -17.34
N GLY A 102 4.38 4.54 -18.66
CA GLY A 102 5.18 5.45 -19.51
C GLY A 102 4.81 6.93 -19.36
N ASN A 103 3.55 7.22 -19.04
CA ASN A 103 3.02 8.56 -18.80
C ASN A 103 2.30 8.61 -17.45
N ALA A 104 2.57 9.63 -16.66
CA ALA A 104 1.89 9.86 -15.38
C ALA A 104 0.46 10.35 -15.62
N LYS A 105 -0.51 9.42 -15.67
CA LYS A 105 -1.95 9.69 -15.90
C LYS A 105 -2.81 9.26 -14.71
N GLY A 106 -2.28 9.33 -13.50
CA GLY A 106 -3.00 9.00 -12.28
C GLY A 106 -2.96 7.51 -11.87
N LEU A 107 -3.57 7.23 -10.72
CA LEU A 107 -3.56 5.91 -10.07
C LEU A 107 -4.33 4.86 -10.88
N GLY A 108 -5.50 5.19 -11.40
CA GLY A 108 -6.30 4.27 -12.23
C GLY A 108 -5.54 3.81 -13.47
N HIS A 109 -4.83 4.74 -14.14
CA HIS A 109 -3.97 4.39 -15.27
C HIS A 109 -2.79 3.50 -14.85
N ALA A 110 -2.16 3.77 -13.69
CA ALA A 110 -1.08 2.91 -13.20
C ALA A 110 -1.58 1.47 -13.00
N VAL A 111 -2.74 1.30 -12.35
CA VAL A 111 -3.36 -0.02 -12.18
C VAL A 111 -3.64 -0.66 -13.54
N LEU A 112 -4.22 0.08 -14.50
CA LEU A 112 -4.52 -0.44 -15.84
C LEU A 112 -3.27 -0.93 -16.59
N CYS A 113 -2.11 -0.32 -16.39
CA CYS A 113 -0.84 -0.77 -16.98
C CYS A 113 -0.45 -2.19 -16.54
N ALA A 114 -0.97 -2.69 -15.42
CA ALA A 114 -0.67 -4.04 -14.95
C ALA A 114 -1.52 -5.14 -15.62
N ARG A 115 -2.59 -4.80 -16.34
CA ARG A 115 -3.51 -5.77 -16.97
C ARG A 115 -2.81 -6.86 -17.78
N PRO A 116 -1.78 -6.56 -18.61
CA PRO A 116 -1.09 -7.60 -19.40
C PRO A 116 -0.40 -8.67 -18.55
N LEU A 117 0.03 -8.34 -17.32
CA LEU A 117 0.69 -9.27 -16.40
C LEU A 117 -0.31 -9.97 -15.45
N VAL A 118 -1.40 -9.30 -15.11
CA VAL A 118 -2.44 -9.85 -14.23
C VAL A 118 -3.38 -10.79 -15.01
N GLY A 119 -3.77 -10.40 -16.22
CA GLY A 119 -4.79 -11.08 -17.01
C GLY A 119 -6.20 -10.80 -16.49
N ASP A 120 -7.13 -11.69 -16.84
CA ASP A 120 -8.55 -11.57 -16.46
C ASP A 120 -8.89 -12.28 -15.12
N ALA A 121 -7.91 -12.47 -14.25
CA ALA A 121 -8.09 -13.01 -12.91
C ALA A 121 -8.35 -11.90 -11.87
N PRO A 122 -9.04 -12.21 -10.76
CA PRO A 122 -9.12 -11.31 -9.62
C PRO A 122 -7.73 -10.98 -9.06
N PHE A 123 -7.55 -9.75 -8.61
CA PHE A 123 -6.27 -9.26 -8.11
C PHE A 123 -6.45 -8.25 -6.98
N ALA A 124 -5.39 -7.98 -6.24
CA ALA A 124 -5.36 -6.93 -5.26
C ALA A 124 -4.52 -5.74 -5.73
N VAL A 125 -4.82 -4.55 -5.21
CA VAL A 125 -4.01 -3.34 -5.35
C VAL A 125 -3.58 -2.89 -3.96
N VAL A 126 -2.30 -2.57 -3.81
CA VAL A 126 -1.70 -2.14 -2.55
C VAL A 126 -0.90 -0.86 -2.79
N LEU A 127 -1.30 0.24 -2.15
CA LEU A 127 -0.57 1.50 -2.25
C LEU A 127 0.69 1.45 -1.38
N PRO A 128 1.85 1.89 -1.91
CA PRO A 128 3.14 1.69 -1.26
C PRO A 128 3.47 2.70 -0.16
N ASP A 129 2.70 3.76 -0.03
CA ASP A 129 2.92 4.84 0.94
C ASP A 129 2.08 4.74 2.21
N VAL A 130 1.06 3.91 2.24
CA VAL A 130 0.34 3.59 3.46
C VAL A 130 0.91 2.31 4.06
N LEU A 131 1.40 2.38 5.28
CA LEU A 131 2.04 1.28 5.99
C LEU A 131 1.12 0.76 7.09
N LEU A 132 0.55 -0.43 6.90
CA LEU A 132 -0.20 -1.12 7.95
C LEU A 132 0.77 -1.72 8.97
N THR A 133 0.52 -1.46 10.26
CA THR A 133 1.44 -1.87 11.32
C THR A 133 1.38 -3.38 11.58
N ASP A 134 2.53 -4.06 11.48
CA ASP A 134 2.68 -5.49 11.72
C ASP A 134 2.74 -5.85 13.22
N PHE A 135 2.84 -4.85 14.08
CA PHE A 135 2.85 -5.01 15.55
C PHE A 135 1.47 -4.79 16.19
N SER A 136 0.46 -4.37 15.45
CA SER A 136 -0.91 -4.16 15.96
C SER A 136 -1.96 -5.04 15.29
N ALA A 137 -1.60 -5.75 14.20
CA ALA A 137 -2.45 -6.69 13.49
C ALA A 137 -1.63 -7.86 12.92
N ASP A 138 -2.20 -9.08 12.91
CA ASP A 138 -1.56 -10.24 12.28
C ASP A 138 -1.77 -10.20 10.76
N GLN A 139 -0.81 -9.70 10.01
CA GLN A 139 -0.87 -9.58 8.54
C GLN A 139 -1.13 -10.90 7.80
N ARG A 140 -0.97 -12.05 8.46
CA ARG A 140 -1.29 -13.37 7.88
C ARG A 140 -2.78 -13.69 7.88
N LYS A 141 -3.60 -12.96 8.66
CA LYS A 141 -5.01 -13.25 8.90
C LYS A 141 -5.93 -12.04 8.75
N GLU A 142 -5.39 -10.84 8.98
CA GLU A 142 -6.15 -9.60 9.06
C GLU A 142 -5.88 -8.71 7.84
N ASN A 143 -6.67 -7.66 7.69
CA ASN A 143 -6.57 -6.69 6.60
C ASN A 143 -6.48 -7.36 5.22
N LEU A 144 -5.39 -7.21 4.47
CA LEU A 144 -5.27 -7.75 3.11
C LEU A 144 -5.56 -9.25 3.04
N ALA A 145 -5.08 -10.03 4.00
CA ALA A 145 -5.34 -11.48 4.06
C ALA A 145 -6.84 -11.79 4.24
N ALA A 146 -7.51 -11.07 5.14
CA ALA A 146 -8.95 -11.20 5.38
C ALA A 146 -9.77 -10.75 4.18
N MET A 147 -9.41 -9.63 3.53
CA MET A 147 -10.05 -9.15 2.31
C MET A 147 -9.95 -10.17 1.17
N ILE A 148 -8.77 -10.77 0.95
CA ILE A 148 -8.56 -11.83 -0.05
C ILE A 148 -9.44 -13.05 0.26
N LYS A 149 -9.52 -13.45 1.52
CA LYS A 149 -10.39 -14.55 1.97
C LYS A 149 -11.85 -14.21 1.73
N ARG A 150 -12.30 -13.03 2.17
CA ARG A 150 -13.68 -12.54 2.00
C ARG A 150 -14.08 -12.51 0.53
N PHE A 151 -13.22 -11.99 -0.34
CA PHE A 151 -13.46 -12.00 -1.79
C PHE A 151 -13.66 -13.41 -2.33
N LYS A 152 -12.85 -14.39 -1.91
CA LYS A 152 -13.00 -15.80 -2.35
C LYS A 152 -14.30 -16.43 -1.91
N GLU A 153 -14.83 -16.01 -0.76
CA GLU A 153 -16.08 -16.53 -0.20
C GLU A 153 -17.33 -15.88 -0.82
N THR A 154 -17.26 -14.59 -1.16
CA THR A 154 -18.44 -13.79 -1.55
C THR A 154 -18.41 -13.33 -3.00
N ASN A 155 -17.25 -13.33 -3.68
CA ASN A 155 -16.98 -12.66 -4.94
C ASN A 155 -17.24 -11.14 -4.91
N ALA A 156 -17.42 -10.52 -3.75
CA ALA A 156 -17.57 -9.10 -3.59
C ALA A 156 -16.20 -8.43 -3.57
N SER A 157 -15.97 -7.41 -4.42
CA SER A 157 -14.77 -6.60 -4.37
C SER A 157 -14.64 -5.92 -3.01
N GLN A 158 -13.40 -5.79 -2.50
CA GLN A 158 -13.12 -5.31 -1.14
C GLN A 158 -12.29 -4.04 -1.17
N ILE A 159 -12.60 -3.08 -0.32
CA ILE A 159 -11.84 -1.84 -0.11
C ILE A 159 -11.57 -1.68 1.37
N LEU A 160 -10.30 -1.55 1.76
CA LEU A 160 -9.92 -1.29 3.15
C LEU A 160 -10.25 0.15 3.52
N VAL A 161 -10.95 0.34 4.64
CA VAL A 161 -11.37 1.65 5.13
C VAL A 161 -11.07 1.82 6.61
N GLU A 162 -10.91 3.09 7.03
CA GLU A 162 -10.85 3.50 8.42
C GLU A 162 -11.58 4.83 8.64
N PRO A 163 -12.08 5.13 9.85
CA PRO A 163 -12.60 6.45 10.15
C PRO A 163 -11.46 7.46 10.30
N VAL A 164 -11.64 8.63 9.69
CA VAL A 164 -10.70 9.74 9.80
C VAL A 164 -11.33 10.95 10.46
N SER A 165 -10.49 11.91 10.89
CA SER A 165 -10.97 13.20 11.41
C SER A 165 -11.58 14.04 10.29
N GLU A 166 -12.48 14.97 10.64
CA GLU A 166 -13.09 15.88 9.66
C GLU A 166 -12.05 16.66 8.85
N GLN A 167 -10.91 17.00 9.45
CA GLN A 167 -9.83 17.77 8.81
C GLN A 167 -9.14 16.96 7.70
N ASP A 168 -9.20 15.64 7.77
CA ASP A 168 -8.50 14.72 6.85
C ASP A 168 -9.40 14.26 5.70
N ILE A 169 -10.73 14.44 5.80
CA ILE A 169 -11.72 13.96 4.81
C ILE A 169 -11.33 14.36 3.38
N SER A 170 -10.95 15.62 3.16
CA SER A 170 -10.61 16.14 1.83
C SER A 170 -9.29 15.61 1.25
N SER A 171 -8.59 14.74 1.99
CA SER A 171 -7.34 14.11 1.55
C SER A 171 -7.53 12.73 0.95
N TYR A 172 -8.68 12.08 1.19
CA TYR A 172 -8.93 10.67 0.87
C TYR A 172 -10.19 10.46 0.01
N GLY A 173 -10.28 9.30 -0.64
CA GLY A 173 -11.54 8.79 -1.12
C GLY A 173 -12.43 8.38 0.07
N ILE A 174 -13.68 8.81 0.08
CA ILE A 174 -14.63 8.55 1.18
C ILE A 174 -15.75 7.64 0.69
N VAL A 175 -16.06 6.59 1.45
CA VAL A 175 -17.11 5.63 1.10
C VAL A 175 -18.41 5.89 1.85
N ASP A 176 -19.53 5.59 1.20
CA ASP A 176 -20.87 5.60 1.78
C ASP A 176 -21.36 4.15 2.00
N CYS A 177 -21.56 3.77 3.24
CA CYS A 177 -22.16 2.50 3.64
C CYS A 177 -23.57 2.67 4.18
N GLU A 178 -24.31 3.73 3.77
CA GLU A 178 -25.69 4.03 4.18
C GLU A 178 -25.91 4.06 5.72
N GLY A 179 -24.89 4.50 6.46
CA GLY A 179 -24.93 4.59 7.92
C GLY A 179 -24.82 3.24 8.65
N VAL A 180 -24.53 2.16 7.94
CA VAL A 180 -24.29 0.84 8.56
C VAL A 180 -23.08 0.93 9.48
N GLN A 181 -23.26 0.52 10.74
CA GLN A 181 -22.16 0.42 11.70
C GLN A 181 -21.58 -0.98 11.65
N PHE A 182 -20.26 -1.05 11.57
CA PHE A 182 -19.49 -2.31 11.57
C PHE A 182 -18.17 -2.12 12.30
N ASN A 183 -17.59 -3.19 12.79
CA ASN A 183 -16.41 -3.17 13.64
C ASN A 183 -15.14 -3.50 12.85
N PRO A 184 -13.93 -3.21 13.38
CA PRO A 184 -12.68 -3.66 12.78
C PRO A 184 -12.72 -5.16 12.46
N GLY A 185 -12.35 -5.51 11.23
CA GLY A 185 -12.40 -6.88 10.71
C GLY A 185 -13.74 -7.29 10.08
N GLU A 186 -14.77 -6.47 10.14
CA GLU A 186 -16.06 -6.69 9.48
C GLU A 186 -16.16 -5.93 8.16
N SER A 187 -17.17 -6.27 7.35
CA SER A 187 -17.44 -5.64 6.06
C SER A 187 -18.87 -5.13 5.97
N ALA A 188 -19.04 -4.00 5.27
CA ALA A 188 -20.33 -3.45 4.90
C ALA A 188 -20.36 -3.13 3.40
N LYS A 189 -21.55 -3.24 2.77
CA LYS A 189 -21.73 -2.90 1.36
C LYS A 189 -21.53 -1.39 1.14
N ILE A 190 -20.74 -1.04 0.12
CA ILE A 190 -20.58 0.34 -0.33
C ILE A 190 -21.71 0.66 -1.32
N LYS A 191 -22.30 1.84 -1.17
CA LYS A 191 -23.29 2.41 -2.09
C LYS A 191 -22.67 3.34 -3.11
N ARG A 192 -21.70 4.15 -2.68
CA ARG A 192 -20.93 5.07 -3.53
C ARG A 192 -19.58 5.39 -2.89
N ILE A 193 -18.69 5.93 -3.68
CA ILE A 193 -17.39 6.43 -3.24
C ILE A 193 -17.14 7.80 -3.89
N VAL A 194 -16.54 8.73 -3.14
CA VAL A 194 -16.25 10.09 -3.62
C VAL A 194 -14.78 10.42 -3.38
N GLU A 195 -14.07 10.82 -4.42
CA GLU A 195 -12.65 11.22 -4.31
C GLU A 195 -12.53 12.62 -3.71
N LYS A 196 -11.85 12.73 -2.58
CA LYS A 196 -11.51 13.99 -1.90
C LYS A 196 -12.65 15.00 -1.82
N PRO A 197 -13.81 14.62 -1.26
CA PRO A 197 -14.93 15.52 -1.15
C PRO A 197 -14.61 16.72 -0.25
N ALA A 198 -15.32 17.84 -0.42
CA ALA A 198 -15.39 18.85 0.62
C ALA A 198 -16.05 18.24 1.88
N VAL A 199 -15.72 18.74 3.06
CA VAL A 199 -16.21 18.16 4.33
C VAL A 199 -17.74 18.14 4.37
N GLU A 200 -18.38 19.19 3.88
CA GLU A 200 -19.84 19.33 3.79
C GLU A 200 -20.51 18.38 2.79
N ASP A 201 -19.77 17.88 1.80
CA ASP A 201 -20.25 16.97 0.75
C ASP A 201 -19.90 15.50 1.03
N ALA A 202 -19.13 15.24 2.08
CA ALA A 202 -18.67 13.92 2.41
C ALA A 202 -19.81 13.02 2.89
N PRO A 203 -19.99 11.83 2.30
CA PRO A 203 -21.10 10.94 2.70
C PRO A 203 -20.89 10.29 4.07
N SER A 204 -19.66 10.26 4.56
CA SER A 204 -19.25 9.69 5.85
C SER A 204 -17.86 10.19 6.23
N ASN A 205 -17.26 9.60 7.26
CA ASN A 205 -15.84 9.77 7.59
C ASN A 205 -14.99 8.50 7.32
N LEU A 206 -15.51 7.53 6.58
CA LEU A 206 -14.80 6.30 6.25
C LEU A 206 -13.89 6.51 5.04
N ALA A 207 -12.61 6.68 5.31
CA ALA A 207 -11.58 6.91 4.31
C ALA A 207 -10.98 5.62 3.78
N VAL A 208 -10.62 5.61 2.51
CA VAL A 208 -9.94 4.50 1.84
C VAL A 208 -8.45 4.46 2.22
N VAL A 209 -7.99 3.30 2.69
CA VAL A 209 -6.62 3.09 3.22
C VAL A 209 -5.63 2.58 2.17
N GLY A 210 -6.05 2.44 0.92
CA GLY A 210 -5.13 2.03 -0.16
C GLY A 210 -4.85 0.53 -0.25
N ARG A 211 -5.76 -0.31 0.23
CA ARG A 211 -5.80 -1.75 -0.01
C ARG A 211 -7.12 -2.10 -0.69
N TYR A 212 -7.03 -2.82 -1.81
CA TYR A 212 -8.18 -3.18 -2.62
C TYR A 212 -8.06 -4.63 -3.09
N VAL A 213 -9.19 -5.32 -3.23
CA VAL A 213 -9.29 -6.61 -3.92
C VAL A 213 -10.40 -6.49 -4.94
N PHE A 214 -10.09 -6.69 -6.21
CA PHE A 214 -11.01 -6.48 -7.31
C PHE A 214 -11.31 -7.76 -8.09
N SER A 215 -12.51 -7.84 -8.62
CA SER A 215 -12.83 -8.71 -9.75
C SER A 215 -12.17 -8.20 -11.04
N ALA A 216 -12.10 -9.03 -12.07
CA ALA A 216 -11.59 -8.61 -13.38
C ALA A 216 -12.47 -7.55 -14.06
N SER A 217 -13.72 -7.35 -13.61
CA SER A 217 -14.65 -6.36 -14.19
C SER A 217 -14.11 -4.93 -14.13
N ILE A 218 -13.23 -4.64 -13.17
CA ILE A 218 -12.62 -3.32 -13.01
C ILE A 218 -11.79 -2.90 -14.22
N TRP A 219 -11.20 -3.84 -14.99
CA TRP A 219 -10.34 -3.52 -16.12
C TRP A 219 -11.05 -2.73 -17.22
N ASP A 220 -12.25 -3.16 -17.57
CA ASP A 220 -13.04 -2.50 -18.61
C ASP A 220 -13.58 -1.15 -18.15
N LEU A 221 -13.76 -0.98 -16.85
CA LEU A 221 -14.15 0.30 -16.26
C LEU A 221 -12.98 1.27 -16.24
N LEU A 222 -11.81 0.85 -15.78
CA LEU A 222 -10.59 1.66 -15.85
C LEU A 222 -10.27 2.14 -17.26
N ALA A 223 -10.48 1.28 -18.26
CA ALA A 223 -10.27 1.65 -19.67
C ALA A 223 -11.27 2.70 -20.19
N LYS A 224 -12.43 2.84 -19.54
CA LYS A 224 -13.51 3.77 -19.91
C LYS A 224 -13.59 4.99 -19.00
N THR A 225 -12.87 4.97 -17.86
CA THR A 225 -12.87 6.08 -16.89
C THR A 225 -12.34 7.34 -17.58
N PRO A 226 -13.11 8.43 -17.59
CA PRO A 226 -12.66 9.70 -18.14
C PRO A 226 -11.50 10.26 -17.33
N VAL A 227 -10.76 11.16 -17.94
CA VAL A 227 -9.75 11.95 -17.24
C VAL A 227 -10.47 12.95 -16.32
N GLY A 228 -10.15 12.91 -15.05
CA GLY A 228 -10.76 13.73 -14.00
C GLY A 228 -9.84 14.87 -13.54
N VAL A 229 -9.96 15.22 -12.26
CA VAL A 229 -9.19 16.29 -11.64
C VAL A 229 -7.68 16.04 -11.78
N GLY A 230 -6.92 17.06 -12.15
CA GLY A 230 -5.46 16.96 -12.31
C GLY A 230 -4.99 16.26 -13.58
N ASP A 231 -5.86 16.08 -14.56
CA ASP A 231 -5.57 15.33 -15.79
C ASP A 231 -5.26 13.84 -15.53
N GLU A 232 -5.86 13.28 -14.47
CA GLU A 232 -5.62 11.93 -13.99
C GLU A 232 -6.83 11.02 -14.17
N ILE A 233 -6.59 9.74 -14.46
CA ILE A 233 -7.59 8.67 -14.38
C ILE A 233 -7.64 8.21 -12.92
N GLN A 234 -8.73 8.55 -12.24
CA GLN A 234 -8.90 8.23 -10.83
C GLN A 234 -9.37 6.78 -10.66
N LEU A 235 -8.74 6.04 -9.74
CA LEU A 235 -9.18 4.69 -9.40
C LEU A 235 -10.58 4.73 -8.76
N THR A 236 -10.86 5.75 -7.97
CA THR A 236 -12.11 5.97 -7.27
C THR A 236 -13.30 6.08 -8.24
N ASP A 237 -13.14 6.77 -9.37
CA ASP A 237 -14.20 6.88 -10.39
C ASP A 237 -14.50 5.51 -11.04
N ALA A 238 -13.48 4.69 -11.27
CA ALA A 238 -13.69 3.33 -11.78
C ALA A 238 -14.37 2.43 -10.74
N ILE A 239 -14.09 2.63 -9.46
CA ILE A 239 -14.75 1.91 -8.36
C ILE A 239 -16.22 2.30 -8.27
N ASP A 240 -16.55 3.59 -8.41
CA ASP A 240 -17.94 4.05 -8.39
C ASP A 240 -18.75 3.39 -9.51
N MET A 241 -18.19 3.32 -10.72
CA MET A 241 -18.81 2.55 -11.82
C MET A 241 -18.89 1.04 -11.53
N LEU A 242 -17.97 0.48 -10.73
CA LEU A 242 -17.98 -0.94 -10.36
C LEU A 242 -19.13 -1.24 -9.39
N ILE A 243 -19.40 -0.34 -8.44
CA ILE A 243 -20.50 -0.45 -7.46
C ILE A 243 -21.87 -0.57 -8.15
N GLU A 244 -22.02 0.06 -9.31
CA GLU A 244 -23.26 -0.07 -10.11
C GLU A 244 -23.44 -1.47 -10.73
N LYS A 245 -22.35 -2.25 -10.90
CA LYS A 245 -22.36 -3.53 -11.62
C LYS A 245 -22.29 -4.75 -10.71
N GLU A 246 -21.57 -4.64 -9.60
CA GLU A 246 -21.33 -5.73 -8.70
C GLU A 246 -21.29 -5.25 -7.24
N THR A 247 -21.30 -6.19 -6.31
CA THR A 247 -21.15 -5.87 -4.90
C THR A 247 -19.70 -5.48 -4.61
N VAL A 248 -19.54 -4.29 -4.01
CA VAL A 248 -18.27 -3.81 -3.45
C VAL A 248 -18.48 -3.59 -1.96
N GLU A 249 -17.59 -4.09 -1.14
CA GLU A 249 -17.64 -3.98 0.32
C GLU A 249 -16.49 -3.14 0.87
N ALA A 250 -16.80 -2.30 1.84
CA ALA A 250 -15.84 -1.68 2.73
C ALA A 250 -15.42 -2.69 3.79
N PHE A 251 -14.15 -2.97 3.93
CA PHE A 251 -13.58 -3.78 5.00
C PHE A 251 -12.96 -2.86 6.04
N TYR A 252 -13.44 -2.91 7.30
CA TYR A 252 -12.92 -2.04 8.35
C TYR A 252 -11.53 -2.52 8.79
N GLN A 253 -10.54 -1.63 8.72
CA GLN A 253 -9.17 -1.92 9.10
C GLN A 253 -9.06 -2.41 10.55
N THR A 254 -8.20 -3.42 10.76
CA THR A 254 -7.75 -3.87 12.08
C THR A 254 -6.35 -3.32 12.35
N GLY A 255 -6.11 -2.85 13.57
CA GLY A 255 -4.82 -2.24 13.95
C GLY A 255 -4.65 -0.82 13.42
N GLY A 256 -3.40 -0.33 13.40
CA GLY A 256 -3.07 1.02 12.96
C GLY A 256 -2.35 1.05 11.61
N ASN A 257 -2.21 2.26 11.07
CA ASN A 257 -1.40 2.53 9.88
C ASN A 257 -0.66 3.87 10.01
N PHE A 258 0.23 4.12 9.06
CA PHE A 258 0.90 5.40 8.86
C PHE A 258 0.84 5.79 7.39
N ASP A 259 0.39 7.02 7.09
CA ASP A 259 0.59 7.63 5.76
C ASP A 259 2.04 8.13 5.65
N CYS A 260 2.91 7.27 5.14
CA CYS A 260 4.30 7.62 4.85
C CYS A 260 4.44 8.44 3.55
N GLY A 261 3.35 8.78 2.89
CA GLY A 261 3.30 9.70 1.77
C GLY A 261 3.43 11.17 2.17
N ASP A 262 3.27 11.49 3.46
CA ASP A 262 3.56 12.81 4.02
C ASP A 262 4.70 12.77 5.05
N LYS A 263 5.25 13.95 5.39
CA LYS A 263 6.44 14.06 6.24
C LYS A 263 6.14 13.71 7.69
N LEU A 264 4.99 14.11 8.23
CA LEU A 264 4.64 13.86 9.63
C LEU A 264 4.34 12.39 9.86
N GLY A 265 3.50 11.77 9.01
CA GLY A 265 3.20 10.35 9.09
C GLY A 265 4.46 9.47 8.92
N TYR A 266 5.37 9.87 8.03
CA TYR A 266 6.68 9.21 7.89
C TYR A 266 7.53 9.32 9.17
N MET A 267 7.60 10.52 9.81
CA MET A 267 8.33 10.70 11.07
C MET A 267 7.72 9.88 12.21
N GLN A 268 6.40 9.82 12.30
CA GLN A 268 5.70 9.00 13.30
C GLN A 268 6.01 7.51 13.08
N ALA A 269 5.91 7.03 11.85
CA ALA A 269 6.28 5.66 11.51
C ALA A 269 7.73 5.36 11.88
N PHE A 270 8.68 6.27 11.58
CA PHE A 270 10.09 6.08 11.92
C PHE A 270 10.31 5.90 13.42
N VAL A 271 9.64 6.71 14.25
CA VAL A 271 9.75 6.59 15.73
C VAL A 271 9.15 5.28 16.20
N GLU A 272 7.96 4.91 15.73
CA GLU A 272 7.24 3.71 16.15
C GLU A 272 7.99 2.42 15.77
N TYR A 273 8.52 2.35 14.55
CA TYR A 273 9.37 1.23 14.12
C TYR A 273 10.74 1.25 14.80
N GLY A 274 11.29 2.44 15.04
CA GLY A 274 12.56 2.61 15.74
C GLY A 274 12.54 2.06 17.19
N ILE A 275 11.50 2.38 17.96
CA ILE A 275 11.38 1.90 19.37
C ILE A 275 11.08 0.40 19.45
N ARG A 276 10.62 -0.24 18.35
CA ARG A 276 10.34 -1.68 18.27
C ARG A 276 11.44 -2.45 17.55
N HIS A 277 12.50 -1.78 17.12
CA HIS A 277 13.59 -2.45 16.41
C HIS A 277 14.30 -3.47 17.29
N PRO A 278 14.48 -4.74 16.86
CA PRO A 278 14.96 -5.82 17.74
C PRO A 278 16.33 -5.57 18.39
N LYS A 279 17.21 -4.82 17.73
CA LYS A 279 18.58 -4.56 18.20
C LYS A 279 18.77 -3.16 18.81
N LEU A 280 17.96 -2.18 18.41
CA LEU A 280 18.15 -0.76 18.73
C LEU A 280 17.02 -0.17 19.57
N GLY A 281 15.89 -0.87 19.71
CA GLY A 281 14.65 -0.34 20.26
C GLY A 281 14.80 0.18 21.70
N ASP A 282 15.45 -0.56 22.56
CA ASP A 282 15.61 -0.18 23.98
C ASP A 282 16.43 1.10 24.16
N GLU A 283 17.55 1.20 23.42
CA GLU A 283 18.39 2.40 23.46
C GLU A 283 17.67 3.60 22.86
N PHE A 284 16.98 3.40 21.72
CA PHE A 284 16.22 4.44 21.06
C PHE A 284 15.03 4.91 21.92
N ALA A 285 14.27 3.99 22.53
CA ALA A 285 13.20 4.32 23.47
C ALA A 285 13.70 5.13 24.68
N THR A 286 14.88 4.80 25.19
CA THR A 286 15.52 5.55 26.27
C THR A 286 15.89 6.97 25.83
N PHE A 287 16.42 7.13 24.62
CA PHE A 287 16.71 8.43 24.02
C PHE A 287 15.44 9.27 23.86
N ILE A 288 14.36 8.70 23.30
CA ILE A 288 13.07 9.39 23.11
C ILE A 288 12.48 9.85 24.46
N LYS A 289 12.51 8.99 25.50
CA LYS A 289 12.05 9.37 26.84
C LYS A 289 12.85 10.53 27.44
N LYS A 290 14.16 10.57 27.18
CA LYS A 290 15.02 11.68 27.61
C LYS A 290 14.67 12.97 26.87
N LEU A 291 14.49 12.88 25.54
CA LEU A 291 14.13 14.02 24.71
C LEU A 291 12.78 14.63 25.11
N ALA A 292 11.76 13.78 25.33
CA ALA A 292 10.43 14.20 25.75
C ALA A 292 10.38 14.95 27.08
N LYS A 293 11.37 14.76 27.96
CA LYS A 293 11.48 15.53 29.21
C LYS A 293 12.12 16.92 29.04
N MET A 294 12.64 17.21 27.85
CA MET A 294 13.30 18.47 27.52
C MET A 294 12.39 19.40 26.72
N LEU A 295 11.27 18.89 26.20
CA LEU A 295 10.21 19.60 25.51
C LEU A 295 9.12 20.05 26.49
#